data_5ece1ce6b75652a72af5cf81a5516574
#
_entry.id   5ece1ce6b75652a72af5cf81a5516574
#
_cell.length_a   1.000
_cell.length_b   1.000
_cell.length_c   1.000
_cell.angle_alpha   90.00
_cell.angle_beta   90.00
_cell.angle_gamma   90.00
#
_symmetry.space_group_name_H-M   'P 1'
#
loop_
_entity.id
_entity.type
_entity.pdbx_description
1 polymer ?
#
loop_
_entity_poly.entity_id
_entity_poly.type
_entity_poly.pdbx_seq_one_letter_code
_entity_poly.pdbx_strand_id
1 'polypeptide(L)'
;GVEQIITVDPHTTYMMREIYPKYIENYDIKVKHYLEILSQKSENLAQFRAGETPEAFVIHDPCVMTRDLGIVEQVREVGGALGIKMVEPENTKMDTACCGGPVEYAFAHLTHQISGIRIGELAGLKSNILVSCPICLINLSRYEKSMGIKIWDMGEILSDLKSC
;
A
#
# COMPACT_ATOMS: atom_id res chain seq x y z
N GLY A 1 -12.15 -27.16 5.05
CA GLY A 1 -11.75 -25.93 5.76
C GLY A 1 -11.17 -24.93 4.77
N VAL A 2 -10.87 -23.73 5.25
CA VAL A 2 -10.16 -22.71 4.46
C VAL A 2 -8.66 -23.05 4.49
N GLU A 3 -8.05 -23.18 3.32
CA GLU A 3 -6.62 -23.52 3.17
C GLU A 3 -5.77 -22.29 2.86
N GLN A 4 -6.37 -21.26 2.26
CA GLN A 4 -5.68 -20.02 1.87
C GLN A 4 -6.58 -18.82 2.06
N ILE A 5 -5.97 -17.71 2.54
CA ILE A 5 -6.59 -16.40 2.67
C ILE A 5 -5.77 -15.39 1.86
N ILE A 6 -6.46 -14.55 1.10
CA ILE A 6 -5.88 -13.38 0.43
C ILE A 6 -6.36 -12.13 1.16
N THR A 7 -5.43 -11.30 1.54
CA THR A 7 -5.68 -10.05 2.28
C THR A 7 -5.36 -8.84 1.45
N VAL A 8 -6.01 -7.71 1.75
CA VAL A 8 -5.74 -6.41 1.12
C VAL A 8 -5.05 -5.43 2.08
N ASP A 9 -4.97 -5.79 3.35
CA ASP A 9 -4.40 -4.96 4.41
C ASP A 9 -3.13 -5.61 4.98
N PRO A 10 -1.99 -4.89 5.00
CA PRO A 10 -0.73 -5.41 5.53
C PRO A 10 -0.79 -5.83 7.01
N HIS A 11 -1.55 -5.11 7.85
CA HIS A 11 -1.64 -5.44 9.27
C HIS A 11 -2.39 -6.76 9.49
N THR A 12 -3.50 -6.96 8.76
CA THR A 12 -4.23 -8.23 8.76
C THR A 12 -3.35 -9.37 8.24
N THR A 13 -2.59 -9.11 7.15
CA THR A 13 -1.62 -10.09 6.63
C THR A 13 -0.62 -10.49 7.69
N TYR A 14 -0.02 -9.51 8.36
CA TYR A 14 0.98 -9.73 9.40
C TYR A 14 0.39 -10.51 10.59
N MET A 15 -0.76 -10.09 11.09
CA MET A 15 -1.43 -10.77 12.21
C MET A 15 -1.71 -12.23 11.88
N MET A 16 -2.29 -12.49 10.72
CA MET A 16 -2.68 -13.86 10.34
C MET A 16 -1.48 -14.73 9.95
N ARG A 17 -0.41 -14.15 9.38
CA ARG A 17 0.77 -14.89 8.92
C ARG A 17 1.79 -15.12 10.03
N GLU A 18 2.05 -14.09 10.85
CA GLU A 18 3.17 -14.07 11.78
C GLU A 18 2.76 -14.22 13.25
N ILE A 19 1.55 -13.80 13.61
CA ILE A 19 1.11 -13.76 15.00
C ILE A 19 0.18 -14.93 15.34
N TYR A 20 -0.87 -15.20 14.55
CA TYR A 20 -1.82 -16.26 14.85
C TYR A 20 -1.20 -17.66 15.00
N PRO A 21 -0.19 -18.06 14.18
CA PRO A 21 0.47 -19.35 14.38
C PRO A 21 1.12 -19.55 15.76
N LYS A 22 1.44 -18.45 16.47
CA LYS A 22 2.04 -18.50 17.81
C LYS A 22 1.03 -18.79 18.92
N TYR A 23 -0.26 -18.59 18.64
CA TYR A 23 -1.32 -18.66 19.64
C TYR A 23 -2.44 -19.64 19.29
N ILE A 24 -2.53 -20.10 18.05
CA ILE A 24 -3.57 -21.01 17.58
C ILE A 24 -2.92 -22.35 17.21
N GLU A 25 -3.28 -23.40 17.95
CA GLU A 25 -2.81 -24.76 17.67
C GLU A 25 -3.29 -25.22 16.28
N ASN A 26 -2.43 -25.92 15.56
CA ASN A 26 -2.70 -26.47 14.23
C ASN A 26 -3.13 -25.40 13.20
N TYR A 27 -2.61 -24.16 13.33
CA TYR A 27 -2.82 -23.12 12.34
C TYR A 27 -1.95 -23.39 11.11
N ASP A 28 -2.56 -23.81 10.01
CA ASP A 28 -1.88 -24.14 8.73
C ASP A 28 -2.40 -23.32 7.54
N ILE A 29 -3.17 -22.25 7.81
CA ILE A 29 -3.74 -21.38 6.77
C ILE A 29 -2.63 -20.60 6.06
N LYS A 30 -2.54 -20.72 4.74
CA LYS A 30 -1.64 -19.92 3.91
C LYS A 30 -2.22 -18.51 3.73
N VAL A 31 -1.50 -17.49 4.19
CA VAL A 31 -1.95 -16.10 4.09
C VAL A 31 -1.04 -15.35 3.12
N LYS A 32 -1.61 -14.71 2.12
CA LYS A 32 -0.90 -13.88 1.14
C LYS A 32 -1.56 -12.52 1.01
N HIS A 33 -0.74 -11.49 0.89
CA HIS A 33 -1.21 -10.19 0.46
C HIS A 33 -1.51 -10.22 -1.04
N TYR A 34 -2.54 -9.52 -1.50
CA TYR A 34 -2.97 -9.55 -2.91
C TYR A 34 -1.85 -9.17 -3.89
N LEU A 35 -0.98 -8.23 -3.51
CA LEU A 35 0.16 -7.81 -4.34
C LEU A 35 1.19 -8.93 -4.55
N GLU A 36 1.37 -9.85 -3.60
CA GLU A 36 2.26 -11.00 -3.80
C GLU A 36 1.73 -11.95 -4.87
N ILE A 37 0.41 -12.05 -5.01
CA ILE A 37 -0.22 -12.89 -6.03
C ILE A 37 -0.17 -12.21 -7.39
N LEU A 38 -0.46 -10.92 -7.43
CA LEU A 38 -0.49 -10.16 -8.67
C LEU A 38 0.91 -9.97 -9.27
N SER A 39 1.93 -9.75 -8.44
CA SER A 39 3.32 -9.64 -8.91
C SER A 39 3.82 -10.93 -9.55
N GLN A 40 3.48 -12.08 -8.97
CA GLN A 40 3.78 -13.41 -9.57
C GLN A 40 3.10 -13.65 -10.92
N LYS A 41 2.09 -12.84 -11.26
CA LYS A 41 1.33 -12.91 -12.51
C LYS A 41 1.40 -11.58 -13.31
N SER A 42 2.45 -10.82 -13.08
CA SER A 42 2.61 -9.49 -13.69
C SER A 42 2.58 -9.51 -15.21
N GLU A 43 3.09 -10.59 -15.84
CA GLU A 43 2.99 -10.79 -17.29
C GLU A 43 1.53 -10.80 -17.79
N ASN A 44 0.62 -11.40 -17.01
CA ASN A 44 -0.80 -11.40 -17.33
C ASN A 44 -1.46 -10.03 -17.16
N LEU A 45 -0.89 -9.17 -16.31
CA LEU A 45 -1.39 -7.80 -16.14
C LEU A 45 -1.02 -6.89 -17.30
N ALA A 46 0.04 -7.20 -18.05
CA ALA A 46 0.50 -6.39 -19.18
C ALA A 46 -0.52 -6.27 -20.33
N GLN A 47 -1.55 -7.11 -20.39
CA GLN A 47 -2.68 -6.98 -21.31
C GLN A 47 -3.74 -5.95 -20.87
N PHE A 48 -3.60 -5.40 -19.67
CA PHE A 48 -4.48 -4.37 -19.12
C PHE A 48 -3.73 -3.05 -19.00
N ARG A 49 -4.50 -1.97 -18.95
CA ARG A 49 -4.01 -0.64 -18.58
C ARG A 49 -4.86 -0.12 -17.42
N ALA A 50 -4.25 0.65 -16.56
CA ALA A 50 -4.99 1.47 -15.62
C ALA A 50 -5.95 2.39 -16.41
N GLY A 51 -7.15 2.60 -15.86
CA GLY A 51 -8.14 3.49 -16.46
C GLY A 51 -7.66 4.95 -16.49
N GLU A 52 -8.54 5.90 -16.21
CA GLU A 52 -8.16 7.31 -16.10
C GLU A 52 -7.36 7.57 -14.82
N THR A 53 -6.04 7.46 -14.92
CA THR A 53 -5.11 7.69 -13.81
C THR A 53 -4.16 8.85 -14.12
N PRO A 54 -3.59 9.50 -13.09
CA PRO A 54 -2.50 10.44 -13.26
C PRO A 54 -1.31 9.84 -14.02
N GLU A 55 -0.55 10.69 -14.73
CA GLU A 55 0.63 10.29 -15.50
C GLU A 55 1.71 9.64 -14.60
N ALA A 56 1.81 10.10 -13.35
CA ALA A 56 2.76 9.56 -12.39
C ALA A 56 2.21 9.63 -10.96
N PHE A 57 2.72 8.75 -10.11
CA PHE A 57 2.43 8.71 -8.68
C PHE A 57 3.70 8.77 -7.85
N VAL A 58 3.68 9.48 -6.74
CA VAL A 58 4.65 9.29 -5.65
C VAL A 58 4.21 8.08 -4.84
N ILE A 59 5.10 7.11 -4.69
CA ILE A 59 4.75 5.91 -3.92
C ILE A 59 4.91 6.16 -2.41
N HIS A 60 3.92 5.71 -1.64
CA HIS A 60 4.05 5.56 -0.20
C HIS A 60 4.02 4.09 0.19
N ASP A 61 5.15 3.57 0.60
CA ASP A 61 5.27 2.21 1.09
C ASP A 61 4.67 2.07 2.49
N PRO A 62 3.70 1.17 2.73
CA PRO A 62 3.21 0.88 4.06
C PRO A 62 4.29 0.22 4.92
N CYS A 63 4.57 0.75 6.10
CA CYS A 63 5.70 0.33 6.93
C CYS A 63 5.64 -1.16 7.35
N VAL A 64 4.46 -1.66 7.72
CA VAL A 64 4.26 -3.09 8.03
C VAL A 64 4.48 -3.97 6.80
N MET A 65 4.04 -3.52 5.62
CA MET A 65 4.20 -4.28 4.39
C MET A 65 5.68 -4.48 4.04
N THR A 66 6.47 -3.42 4.15
CA THR A 66 7.89 -3.48 3.77
C THR A 66 8.75 -4.12 4.86
N ARG A 67 8.64 -3.68 6.12
CA ARG A 67 9.54 -4.10 7.21
C ARG A 67 9.18 -5.45 7.80
N ASP A 68 7.89 -5.69 8.01
CA ASP A 68 7.47 -6.90 8.73
C ASP A 68 7.12 -8.06 7.80
N LEU A 69 6.66 -7.76 6.58
CA LEU A 69 6.26 -8.78 5.60
C LEU A 69 7.25 -8.94 4.45
N GLY A 70 8.23 -8.04 4.27
CA GLY A 70 9.18 -8.08 3.17
C GLY A 70 8.57 -7.86 1.78
N ILE A 71 7.35 -7.30 1.72
CA ILE A 71 6.64 -7.01 0.47
C ILE A 71 7.04 -5.60 0.03
N VAL A 72 8.08 -5.50 -0.80
CA VAL A 72 8.72 -4.22 -1.20
C VAL A 72 8.55 -3.95 -2.68
N GLU A 73 8.97 -4.88 -3.53
CA GLU A 73 8.99 -4.68 -4.99
C GLU A 73 7.64 -4.99 -5.65
N GLN A 74 6.78 -5.75 -5.01
CA GLN A 74 5.53 -6.25 -5.59
C GLN A 74 4.60 -5.14 -6.09
N VAL A 75 4.50 -4.02 -5.37
CA VAL A 75 3.71 -2.88 -5.81
C VAL A 75 4.30 -2.23 -7.08
N ARG A 76 5.63 -2.23 -7.19
CA ARG A 76 6.36 -1.69 -8.34
C ARG A 76 6.21 -2.58 -9.57
N GLU A 77 6.29 -3.89 -9.37
CA GLU A 77 6.08 -4.89 -10.42
C GLU A 77 4.65 -4.83 -10.98
N VAL A 78 3.66 -4.78 -10.09
CA VAL A 78 2.24 -4.65 -10.49
C VAL A 78 1.99 -3.33 -11.21
N GLY A 79 2.43 -2.21 -10.64
CA GLY A 79 2.23 -0.91 -11.25
C GLY A 79 2.98 -0.76 -12.58
N GLY A 80 4.21 -1.26 -12.66
CA GLY A 80 5.00 -1.28 -13.89
C GLY A 80 4.34 -2.09 -15.01
N ALA A 81 3.77 -3.26 -14.67
CA ALA A 81 3.02 -4.08 -15.63
C ALA A 81 1.77 -3.37 -16.17
N LEU A 82 1.14 -2.51 -15.37
CA LEU A 82 -0.01 -1.68 -15.77
C LEU A 82 0.39 -0.37 -16.46
N GLY A 83 1.68 -0.11 -16.66
CA GLY A 83 2.19 1.10 -17.27
C GLY A 83 2.15 2.33 -16.35
N ILE A 84 2.03 2.15 -15.04
CA ILE A 84 2.01 3.23 -14.06
C ILE A 84 3.44 3.70 -13.80
N LYS A 85 3.69 5.01 -13.98
CA LYS A 85 4.96 5.62 -13.59
C LYS A 85 4.97 5.93 -12.11
N MET A 86 5.97 5.46 -11.40
CA MET A 86 6.15 5.71 -9.97
C MET A 86 7.40 6.53 -9.69
N VAL A 87 7.26 7.46 -8.74
CA VAL A 87 8.34 8.33 -8.24
C VAL A 87 8.63 7.91 -6.81
N GLU A 88 9.90 7.63 -6.52
CA GLU A 88 10.35 7.25 -5.19
C GLU A 88 10.61 8.51 -4.34
N PRO A 89 10.04 8.62 -3.14
CA PRO A 89 10.45 9.65 -2.19
C PRO A 89 11.80 9.30 -1.54
N GLU A 90 12.39 10.24 -0.81
CA GLU A 90 13.65 10.00 -0.10
C GLU A 90 13.54 8.83 0.88
N ASN A 91 12.50 8.85 1.72
CA ASN A 91 12.21 7.76 2.65
C ASN A 91 11.26 6.74 2.01
N THR A 92 11.80 5.70 1.43
CA THR A 92 11.09 4.70 0.65
C THR A 92 11.50 3.27 1.03
N LYS A 93 10.74 2.28 0.59
CA LYS A 93 11.01 0.86 0.83
C LYS A 93 11.15 0.56 2.33
N MET A 94 12.26 -0.05 2.74
CA MET A 94 12.53 -0.39 4.14
C MET A 94 12.69 0.85 5.03
N ASP A 95 13.13 1.98 4.46
CA ASP A 95 13.33 3.24 5.18
C ASP A 95 12.08 4.14 5.19
N THR A 96 10.95 3.63 4.67
CA THR A 96 9.71 4.41 4.58
C THR A 96 9.31 5.02 5.92
N ALA A 97 8.90 6.28 5.92
CA ALA A 97 8.29 6.91 7.09
C ALA A 97 6.82 6.48 7.25
N CYS A 98 6.39 6.27 8.49
CA CYS A 98 5.04 5.83 8.81
C CYS A 98 3.99 6.89 8.47
N CYS A 99 2.79 6.46 8.04
CA CYS A 99 1.62 7.33 7.89
C CYS A 99 0.98 7.75 9.22
N GLY A 100 1.40 7.17 10.35
CA GLY A 100 0.86 7.44 11.68
C GLY A 100 -0.42 6.66 12.05
N GLY A 101 -0.99 5.88 11.13
CA GLY A 101 -2.27 5.21 11.32
C GLY A 101 -2.39 4.32 12.56
N PRO A 102 -1.42 3.44 12.83
CA PRO A 102 -1.52 2.49 13.96
C PRO A 102 -1.60 3.13 15.33
N VAL A 103 -1.11 4.38 15.49
CA VAL A 103 -1.14 5.06 16.80
C VAL A 103 -2.42 5.88 17.03
N GLU A 104 -3.29 6.01 16.01
CA GLU A 104 -4.49 6.86 16.08
C GLU A 104 -5.44 6.47 17.20
N TYR A 105 -5.62 5.17 17.41
CA TYR A 105 -6.52 4.68 18.45
C TYR A 105 -6.17 5.17 19.85
N ALA A 106 -4.87 5.26 20.17
CA ALA A 106 -4.41 5.66 21.50
C ALA A 106 -4.00 7.15 21.56
N PHE A 107 -3.50 7.70 20.46
CA PHE A 107 -2.86 9.03 20.44
C PHE A 107 -3.18 9.80 19.14
N ALA A 108 -4.45 10.18 18.95
CA ALA A 108 -4.91 10.87 17.74
C ALA A 108 -4.09 12.11 17.37
N HIS A 109 -3.66 12.92 18.37
CA HIS A 109 -2.84 14.10 18.13
C HIS A 109 -1.45 13.76 17.57
N LEU A 110 -0.86 12.65 18.00
CA LEU A 110 0.42 12.17 17.51
C LEU A 110 0.30 11.65 16.07
N THR A 111 -0.80 10.94 15.76
CA THR A 111 -1.13 10.53 14.40
C THR A 111 -1.14 11.70 13.44
N HIS A 112 -1.80 12.82 13.80
CA HIS A 112 -1.84 14.01 12.95
C HIS A 112 -0.45 14.63 12.73
N GLN A 113 0.40 14.65 13.74
CA GLN A 113 1.77 15.13 13.58
C GLN A 113 2.58 14.26 12.64
N ILE A 114 2.56 12.93 12.85
CA ILE A 114 3.29 11.97 12.01
C ILE A 114 2.80 12.02 10.56
N SER A 115 1.48 11.97 10.35
CA SER A 115 0.90 12.01 9.00
C SER A 115 1.14 13.35 8.29
N GLY A 116 1.14 14.47 9.05
CA GLY A 116 1.46 15.79 8.52
C GLY A 116 2.91 15.91 8.04
N ILE A 117 3.86 15.31 8.74
CA ILE A 117 5.26 15.26 8.31
C ILE A 117 5.38 14.40 7.05
N ARG A 118 4.79 13.18 7.07
CA ARG A 118 4.88 12.27 5.93
C ARG A 118 4.23 12.83 4.66
N ILE A 119 3.04 13.42 4.79
CA ILE A 119 2.37 14.00 3.62
C ILE A 119 3.13 15.20 3.05
N GLY A 120 3.77 16.00 3.90
CA GLY A 120 4.62 17.11 3.46
C GLY A 120 5.80 16.66 2.61
N GLU A 121 6.45 15.57 2.99
CA GLU A 121 7.53 14.94 2.20
C GLU A 121 7.02 14.47 0.84
N LEU A 122 5.92 13.70 0.82
CA LEU A 122 5.37 13.12 -0.40
C LEU A 122 4.83 14.20 -1.35
N ALA A 123 4.08 15.17 -0.85
CA ALA A 123 3.49 16.25 -1.64
C ALA A 123 4.56 17.20 -2.22
N GLY A 124 5.73 17.28 -1.59
CA GLY A 124 6.87 18.04 -2.11
C GLY A 124 7.32 17.60 -3.51
N LEU A 125 7.01 16.37 -3.91
CA LEU A 125 7.29 15.83 -5.25
C LEU A 125 6.23 16.19 -6.30
N LYS A 126 5.20 16.98 -5.92
CA LYS A 126 4.19 17.59 -6.81
C LYS A 126 3.45 16.59 -7.71
N SER A 127 3.12 15.43 -7.19
CA SER A 127 2.32 14.41 -7.88
C SER A 127 1.30 13.79 -6.93
N ASN A 128 0.31 13.09 -7.48
CA ASN A 128 -0.61 12.30 -6.67
C ASN A 128 0.14 11.14 -5.99
N ILE A 129 -0.41 10.61 -4.92
CA ILE A 129 0.26 9.62 -4.10
C ILE A 129 -0.44 8.27 -4.27
N LEU A 130 0.34 7.21 -4.42
CA LEU A 130 -0.12 5.83 -4.47
C LEU A 130 0.18 5.13 -3.15
N VAL A 131 -0.83 4.51 -2.57
CA VAL A 131 -0.72 3.68 -1.36
C VAL A 131 -1.22 2.25 -1.64
N SER A 132 -0.87 1.31 -0.77
CA SER A 132 -1.31 -0.08 -0.83
C SER A 132 -1.73 -0.59 0.56
N CYS A 133 -2.32 0.29 1.36
CA CYS A 133 -2.79 -0.01 2.70
C CYS A 133 -3.97 0.88 3.05
N PRO A 134 -5.12 0.33 3.43
CA PRO A 134 -6.32 1.09 3.77
C PRO A 134 -6.11 2.11 4.91
N ILE A 135 -5.28 1.76 5.89
CA ILE A 135 -4.96 2.66 7.00
C ILE A 135 -4.14 3.87 6.50
N CYS A 136 -3.17 3.64 5.60
CA CYS A 136 -2.41 4.72 4.98
C CYS A 136 -3.30 5.60 4.11
N LEU A 137 -4.22 5.00 3.33
CA LEU A 137 -5.20 5.72 2.54
C LEU A 137 -5.99 6.69 3.42
N ILE A 138 -6.65 6.19 4.46
CA ILE A 138 -7.48 6.99 5.37
C ILE A 138 -6.68 8.13 6.01
N ASN A 139 -5.49 7.85 6.51
CA ASN A 139 -4.68 8.83 7.22
C ASN A 139 -4.15 9.95 6.32
N LEU A 140 -3.63 9.60 5.16
CA LEU A 140 -3.04 10.58 4.25
C LEU A 140 -4.11 11.36 3.47
N SER A 141 -5.27 10.76 3.16
CA SER A 141 -6.38 11.45 2.47
C SER A 141 -6.95 12.65 3.22
N ARG A 142 -6.72 12.74 4.53
CA ARG A 142 -7.09 13.93 5.33
C ARG A 142 -6.47 15.22 4.81
N TYR A 143 -5.35 15.13 4.10
CA TYR A 143 -4.57 16.27 3.62
C TYR A 143 -4.78 16.58 2.12
N GLU A 144 -5.57 15.79 1.38
CA GLU A 144 -5.78 15.96 -0.06
C GLU A 144 -6.15 17.40 -0.41
N LYS A 145 -7.18 17.92 0.26
CA LYS A 145 -7.68 19.28 0.00
C LYS A 145 -6.64 20.37 0.32
N SER A 146 -5.89 20.22 1.40
CA SER A 146 -4.92 21.23 1.87
C SER A 146 -3.65 21.23 1.03
N MET A 147 -3.26 20.04 0.49
CA MET A 147 -2.05 19.88 -0.34
C MET A 147 -2.33 19.95 -1.84
N GLY A 148 -3.60 19.96 -2.26
CA GLY A 148 -3.98 19.99 -3.68
C GLY A 148 -3.57 18.72 -4.43
N ILE A 149 -3.54 17.57 -3.77
CA ILE A 149 -3.17 16.26 -4.32
C ILE A 149 -4.28 15.25 -4.03
N LYS A 150 -4.25 14.11 -4.72
CA LYS A 150 -5.14 12.98 -4.43
C LYS A 150 -4.31 11.78 -3.98
N ILE A 151 -4.85 11.04 -3.02
CA ILE A 151 -4.30 9.76 -2.56
C ILE A 151 -5.10 8.65 -3.24
N TRP A 152 -4.38 7.74 -3.90
CA TRP A 152 -4.95 6.61 -4.62
C TRP A 152 -4.56 5.31 -3.95
N ASP A 153 -5.49 4.41 -3.79
CA ASP A 153 -5.17 3.03 -3.40
C ASP A 153 -4.91 2.18 -4.66
N MET A 154 -3.95 1.27 -4.59
CA MET A 154 -3.67 0.35 -5.69
C MET A 154 -4.91 -0.50 -6.03
N GLY A 155 -5.75 -0.82 -5.06
CA GLY A 155 -7.01 -1.54 -5.28
C GLY A 155 -8.01 -0.73 -6.10
N GLU A 156 -8.07 0.61 -5.93
CA GLU A 156 -8.91 1.48 -6.77
C GLU A 156 -8.45 1.43 -8.24
N ILE A 157 -7.15 1.51 -8.48
CA ILE A 157 -6.58 1.41 -9.83
C ILE A 157 -6.91 0.04 -10.46
N LEU A 158 -6.74 -1.04 -9.69
CA LEU A 158 -7.03 -2.39 -10.14
C LEU A 158 -8.52 -2.63 -10.42
N SER A 159 -9.42 -1.88 -9.78
CA SER A 159 -10.87 -1.98 -10.01
C SER A 159 -11.33 -1.34 -11.33
N ASP A 160 -10.52 -0.45 -11.93
CA ASP A 160 -10.82 0.25 -13.20
C ASP A 160 -9.86 -0.16 -14.33
N LEU A 161 -9.46 -1.42 -14.37
CA LEU A 161 -8.62 -1.93 -15.45
C LEU A 161 -9.40 -2.05 -16.76
N LYS A 162 -8.74 -1.64 -17.86
CA LYS A 162 -9.25 -1.75 -19.22
C LYS A 162 -8.34 -2.69 -20.03
N SER A 163 -8.95 -3.54 -20.85
CA SER A 163 -8.19 -4.35 -21.81
C SER A 163 -7.51 -3.44 -22.87
N CYS A 164 -6.30 -3.79 -23.22
CA CYS A 164 -5.54 -3.11 -24.29
C CYS A 164 -6.10 -3.43 -25.67
#